data_4a3664385a2d08061d30f78b67bc7d2a
#
_entry.id   4a3664385a2d08061d30f78b67bc7d2a
#
_cell.length_a   1.000
_cell.length_b   1.000
_cell.length_c   1.000
_cell.angle_alpha   90.00
_cell.angle_beta   90.00
_cell.angle_gamma   90.00
#
_symmetry.space_group_name_H-M   'P 1'
#
loop_
_entity.id
_entity.type
_entity.pdbx_description
1 polymer ?
#
loop_
_entity_poly.entity_id
_entity_poly.type
_entity_poly.pdbx_seq_one_letter_code
_entity_poly.pdbx_strand_id
1 'polypeptide(L)'
;MNNSKVLVTGATGLTGSHTVQLLLDHGRPVRVLAHREDKRSKRLQDLGAEVTIGDLLNLSDVRSALNGVQSAYFVYPLSPTLVHATVIFAQAAKEAGVEIVANMSQWNSRPSAKSPATINHWLSERVFDWSVSVGKVLEVNSSIPERGR
;
A
#
# COMPACT_ATOMS: atom_id res chain seq x y z
N MET A 1 17.39 -2.39 17.65
CA MET A 1 16.14 -1.83 17.10
C MET A 1 16.13 -2.10 15.62
N ASN A 2 15.10 -2.73 15.15
CA ASN A 2 14.96 -3.04 13.72
C ASN A 2 14.64 -1.75 12.96
N ASN A 3 15.63 -1.14 12.34
CA ASN A 3 15.50 0.14 11.59
C ASN A 3 15.03 -0.12 10.16
N SER A 4 14.17 -1.11 9.99
CA SER A 4 13.67 -1.55 8.69
C SER A 4 12.74 -0.51 8.07
N LYS A 5 13.03 -0.16 6.83
CA LYS A 5 12.25 0.81 6.07
C LYS A 5 10.86 0.27 5.70
N VAL A 6 9.85 1.11 5.87
CA VAL A 6 8.47 0.82 5.48
C VAL A 6 8.12 1.59 4.23
N LEU A 7 7.64 0.91 3.19
CA LEU A 7 7.04 1.57 2.02
C LEU A 7 5.55 1.81 2.27
N VAL A 8 5.09 3.02 2.01
CA VAL A 8 3.66 3.36 2.02
C VAL A 8 3.24 3.81 0.62
N THR A 9 2.26 3.11 0.04
CA THR A 9 1.59 3.55 -1.17
C THR A 9 0.32 4.33 -0.82
N GLY A 10 -0.22 5.11 -1.75
CA GLY A 10 -1.38 5.96 -1.46
C GLY A 10 -1.14 6.98 -0.34
N ALA A 11 0.10 7.34 -0.10
CA ALA A 11 0.54 8.18 1.01
C ALA A 11 0.02 9.63 0.95
N THR A 12 -0.40 10.09 -0.22
CA THR A 12 -1.01 11.42 -0.39
C THR A 12 -2.51 11.43 -0.07
N GLY A 13 -3.11 10.26 0.12
CA GLY A 13 -4.49 10.11 0.55
C GLY A 13 -4.65 10.19 2.07
N LEU A 14 -5.91 10.12 2.54
CA LEU A 14 -6.24 10.30 3.95
C LEU A 14 -5.58 9.24 4.85
N THR A 15 -5.82 7.96 4.58
CA THR A 15 -5.28 6.86 5.41
C THR A 15 -3.76 6.72 5.27
N GLY A 16 -3.25 6.85 4.06
CA GLY A 16 -1.81 6.75 3.81
C GLY A 16 -1.01 7.87 4.48
N SER A 17 -1.49 9.11 4.44
CA SER A 17 -0.81 10.24 5.09
C SER A 17 -0.77 10.10 6.62
N HIS A 18 -1.85 9.63 7.24
CA HIS A 18 -1.86 9.33 8.67
C HIS A 18 -0.92 8.19 9.04
N THR A 19 -0.86 7.15 8.20
CA THR A 19 0.06 6.03 8.41
C THR A 19 1.52 6.50 8.35
N VAL A 20 1.87 7.35 7.39
CA VAL A 20 3.22 7.94 7.30
C VAL A 20 3.55 8.72 8.57
N GLN A 21 2.65 9.59 9.00
CA GLN A 21 2.86 10.40 10.21
C GLN A 21 3.10 9.51 11.44
N LEU A 22 2.24 8.52 11.66
CA LEU A 22 2.38 7.60 12.81
C LEU A 22 3.69 6.81 12.77
N LEU A 23 4.10 6.32 11.62
CA LEU A 23 5.37 5.60 11.48
C LEU A 23 6.57 6.49 11.79
N LEU A 24 6.57 7.72 11.29
CA LEU A 24 7.64 8.70 11.56
C LEU A 24 7.68 9.10 13.05
N ASP A 25 6.52 9.32 13.67
CA ASP A 25 6.41 9.64 15.10
C ASP A 25 6.96 8.51 15.99
N HIS A 26 6.90 7.25 15.52
CA HIS A 26 7.49 6.09 16.16
C HIS A 26 8.94 5.81 15.73
N GLY A 27 9.59 6.76 15.06
CA GLY A 27 10.99 6.64 14.65
C GLY A 27 11.25 5.60 13.55
N ARG A 28 10.23 5.21 12.78
CA ARG A 28 10.37 4.25 11.67
C ARG A 28 10.76 4.97 10.39
N PRO A 29 11.81 4.53 9.69
CA PRO A 29 12.13 5.07 8.37
C PRO A 29 11.01 4.75 7.38
N VAL A 30 10.49 5.77 6.70
CA VAL A 30 9.38 5.64 5.75
C VAL A 30 9.84 6.08 4.38
N ARG A 31 9.53 5.25 3.39
CA ARG A 31 9.52 5.65 1.98
C ARG A 31 8.09 5.71 1.48
N VAL A 32 7.78 6.69 0.65
CA VAL A 32 6.49 6.79 -0.02
C VAL A 32 6.68 6.70 -1.53
N LEU A 33 5.77 6.01 -2.20
CA LEU A 33 5.65 6.05 -3.65
C LEU A 33 4.50 6.98 -4.00
N ALA A 34 4.83 8.14 -4.56
CA ALA A 34 3.88 9.15 -5.01
C ALA A 34 3.81 9.15 -6.53
N HIS A 35 2.61 9.34 -7.09
CA HIS A 35 2.42 9.34 -8.54
C HIS A 35 3.06 10.56 -9.21
N ARG A 36 3.10 11.69 -8.52
CA ARG A 36 3.68 12.94 -9.02
C ARG A 36 4.23 13.80 -7.89
N GLU A 37 5.11 14.71 -8.24
CA GLU A 37 5.59 15.73 -7.34
C GLU A 37 4.54 16.86 -7.25
N ASP A 38 3.98 17.07 -6.07
CA ASP A 38 3.03 18.13 -5.76
C ASP A 38 3.16 18.58 -4.30
N LYS A 39 2.29 19.50 -3.87
CA LYS A 39 2.32 20.01 -2.48
C LYS A 39 2.13 18.90 -1.44
N ARG A 40 1.41 17.82 -1.77
CA ARG A 40 1.14 16.71 -0.84
C ARG A 40 2.38 15.83 -0.68
N SER A 41 3.03 15.48 -1.78
CA SER A 41 4.28 14.72 -1.74
C SER A 41 5.39 15.50 -1.05
N LYS A 42 5.48 16.83 -1.31
CA LYS A 42 6.43 17.70 -0.63
C LYS A 42 6.18 17.78 0.87
N ARG A 43 4.92 17.85 1.31
CA ARG A 43 4.60 17.81 2.73
C ARG A 43 5.09 16.54 3.41
N LEU A 44 4.96 15.39 2.75
CA LEU A 44 5.48 14.12 3.28
C LEU A 44 7.00 14.13 3.40
N GLN A 45 7.68 14.73 2.43
CA GLN A 45 9.14 14.92 2.47
C GLN A 45 9.55 15.85 3.62
N ASP A 46 8.84 16.95 3.82
CA ASP A 46 9.09 17.88 4.92
C ASP A 46 8.88 17.23 6.30
N LEU A 47 8.01 16.22 6.40
CA LEU A 47 7.80 15.41 7.61
C LEU A 47 8.94 14.40 7.86
N GLY A 48 9.82 14.17 6.89
CA GLY A 48 10.94 13.26 7.00
C GLY A 48 10.80 11.94 6.23
N ALA A 49 9.75 11.77 5.43
CA ALA A 49 9.63 10.61 4.55
C ALA A 49 10.55 10.74 3.32
N GLU A 50 11.14 9.63 2.90
CA GLU A 50 11.78 9.53 1.59
C GLU A 50 10.70 9.44 0.51
N VAL A 51 10.65 10.39 -0.41
CA VAL A 51 9.68 10.41 -1.49
C VAL A 51 10.28 9.88 -2.78
N THR A 52 9.66 8.85 -3.34
CA THR A 52 9.96 8.32 -4.66
C THR A 52 8.78 8.58 -5.58
N ILE A 53 9.03 9.08 -6.77
CA ILE A 53 7.99 9.32 -7.79
C ILE A 53 7.94 8.12 -8.73
N GLY A 54 6.73 7.61 -8.99
CA GLY A 54 6.52 6.51 -9.90
C GLY A 54 5.05 6.08 -9.97
N ASP A 55 4.79 5.14 -10.86
CA ASP A 55 3.46 4.60 -11.11
C ASP A 55 3.36 3.16 -10.59
N LEU A 56 2.33 2.87 -9.79
CA LEU A 56 2.02 1.51 -9.32
C LEU A 56 1.63 0.54 -10.45
N LEU A 57 1.34 1.05 -11.64
CA LEU A 57 1.12 0.25 -12.85
C LEU A 57 2.42 0.01 -13.66
N ASN A 58 3.55 0.53 -13.19
CA ASN A 58 4.87 0.33 -13.80
C ASN A 58 5.74 -0.56 -12.91
N LEU A 59 6.04 -1.76 -13.36
CA LEU A 59 6.82 -2.73 -12.59
C LEU A 59 8.23 -2.20 -12.22
N SER A 60 8.88 -1.46 -13.11
CA SER A 60 10.22 -0.90 -12.85
C SER A 60 10.19 0.14 -11.74
N ASP A 61 9.17 1.01 -11.72
CA ASP A 61 9.01 2.01 -10.67
C ASP A 61 8.76 1.35 -9.31
N VAL A 62 7.90 0.32 -9.29
CA VAL A 62 7.58 -0.41 -8.06
C VAL A 62 8.79 -1.19 -7.53
N ARG A 63 9.57 -1.82 -8.40
CA ARG A 63 10.85 -2.46 -8.03
C ARG A 63 11.81 -1.47 -7.38
N SER A 64 11.95 -0.28 -7.99
CA SER A 64 12.81 0.78 -7.45
C SER A 64 12.34 1.26 -6.07
N ALA A 65 11.02 1.43 -5.90
CA ALA A 65 10.44 1.86 -4.64
C ALA A 65 10.62 0.82 -3.51
N LEU A 66 10.60 -0.47 -3.84
CA LEU A 66 10.73 -1.57 -2.87
C LEU A 66 12.18 -1.96 -2.56
N ASN A 67 13.14 -1.39 -3.24
CA ASN A 67 14.55 -1.69 -2.99
C ASN A 67 14.97 -1.35 -1.55
N GLY A 68 15.42 -2.35 -0.77
CA GLY A 68 15.80 -2.19 0.62
C GLY A 68 14.63 -2.02 1.60
N VAL A 69 13.41 -2.33 1.19
CA VAL A 69 12.20 -2.28 2.01
C VAL A 69 11.93 -3.66 2.62
N GLN A 70 11.59 -3.72 3.90
CA GLN A 70 11.25 -4.97 4.59
C GLN A 70 9.76 -5.13 4.84
N SER A 71 9.03 -4.04 4.97
CA SER A 71 7.58 -4.07 5.16
C SER A 71 6.90 -2.98 4.34
N ALA A 72 5.66 -3.21 3.97
CA ALA A 72 4.92 -2.27 3.16
C ALA A 72 3.45 -2.14 3.60
N TYR A 73 2.91 -0.95 3.42
CA TYR A 73 1.49 -0.67 3.52
C TYR A 73 0.96 -0.35 2.13
N PHE A 74 0.16 -1.25 1.59
CA PHE A 74 -0.40 -1.15 0.24
C PHE A 74 -1.81 -0.57 0.28
N VAL A 75 -1.98 0.60 -0.30
CA VAL A 75 -3.25 1.27 -0.53
C VAL A 75 -3.32 1.69 -1.99
N TYR A 76 -4.39 1.35 -2.65
CA TYR A 76 -4.64 1.74 -4.02
C TYR A 76 -6.03 2.39 -4.14
N PRO A 77 -6.21 3.42 -4.96
CA PRO A 77 -7.52 4.03 -5.16
C PRO A 77 -8.56 3.03 -5.65
N LEU A 78 -9.83 3.30 -5.37
CA LEU A 78 -10.93 2.52 -5.92
C LEU A 78 -10.96 2.69 -7.44
N SER A 79 -10.44 1.69 -8.14
CA SER A 79 -10.20 1.75 -9.59
C SER A 79 -10.30 0.35 -10.21
N PRO A 80 -10.73 0.24 -11.47
CA PRO A 80 -10.70 -1.03 -12.21
C PRO A 80 -9.29 -1.64 -12.32
N THR A 81 -8.24 -0.85 -12.13
CA THR A 81 -6.84 -1.29 -12.21
C THR A 81 -6.26 -1.81 -10.89
N LEU A 82 -7.06 -1.88 -9.82
CA LEU A 82 -6.60 -2.36 -8.51
C LEU A 82 -5.91 -3.73 -8.58
N VAL A 83 -6.53 -4.71 -9.24
CA VAL A 83 -5.96 -6.06 -9.32
C VAL A 83 -4.64 -6.05 -10.11
N HIS A 84 -4.57 -5.29 -11.18
CA HIS A 84 -3.32 -5.14 -11.95
C HIS A 84 -2.20 -4.51 -11.11
N ALA A 85 -2.48 -3.41 -10.42
CA ALA A 85 -1.52 -2.79 -9.51
C ALA A 85 -1.08 -3.76 -8.38
N THR A 86 -2.02 -4.55 -7.86
CA THR A 86 -1.74 -5.55 -6.82
C THR A 86 -0.78 -6.64 -7.33
N VAL A 87 -0.99 -7.15 -8.55
CA VAL A 87 -0.11 -8.18 -9.15
C VAL A 87 1.31 -7.64 -9.32
N ILE A 88 1.45 -6.42 -9.85
CA ILE A 88 2.76 -5.76 -10.01
C ILE A 88 3.44 -5.59 -8.66
N PHE A 89 2.70 -5.08 -7.66
CA PHE A 89 3.24 -4.85 -6.33
C PHE A 89 3.65 -6.15 -5.64
N ALA A 90 2.82 -7.18 -5.69
CA ALA A 90 3.10 -8.47 -5.09
C ALA A 90 4.33 -9.15 -5.71
N GLN A 91 4.49 -9.07 -7.04
CA GLN A 91 5.66 -9.60 -7.73
C GLN A 91 6.93 -8.86 -7.29
N ALA A 92 6.92 -7.53 -7.32
CA ALA A 92 8.07 -6.73 -6.93
C ALA A 92 8.41 -6.88 -5.44
N ALA A 93 7.42 -7.00 -4.57
CA ALA A 93 7.59 -7.25 -3.14
C ALA A 93 8.26 -8.60 -2.87
N LYS A 94 7.84 -9.64 -3.60
CA LYS A 94 8.45 -10.97 -3.53
C LYS A 94 9.92 -10.93 -3.97
N GLU A 95 10.23 -10.27 -5.08
CA GLU A 95 11.59 -10.10 -5.59
C GLU A 95 12.49 -9.35 -4.60
N ALA A 96 11.95 -8.32 -3.94
CA ALA A 96 12.67 -7.50 -2.96
C ALA A 96 12.84 -8.18 -1.59
N GLY A 97 12.19 -9.32 -1.35
CA GLY A 97 12.22 -10.00 -0.06
C GLY A 97 11.41 -9.28 1.03
N VAL A 98 10.35 -8.57 0.66
CA VAL A 98 9.44 -7.94 1.63
C VAL A 98 8.79 -9.00 2.50
N GLU A 99 8.91 -8.83 3.82
CA GLU A 99 8.46 -9.83 4.79
C GLU A 99 6.99 -9.65 5.19
N ILE A 100 6.52 -8.41 5.21
CA ILE A 100 5.16 -8.07 5.67
C ILE A 100 4.55 -7.07 4.71
N VAL A 101 3.35 -7.37 4.24
CA VAL A 101 2.49 -6.43 3.52
C VAL A 101 1.19 -6.25 4.29
N ALA A 102 0.91 -5.03 4.72
CA ALA A 102 -0.41 -4.65 5.21
C ALA A 102 -1.22 -4.14 4.01
N ASN A 103 -2.26 -4.87 3.64
CA ASN A 103 -3.13 -4.51 2.52
C ASN A 103 -4.41 -3.84 3.03
N MET A 104 -4.66 -2.60 2.57
CA MET A 104 -5.94 -1.95 2.82
C MET A 104 -6.99 -2.55 1.91
N SER A 105 -7.89 -3.33 2.47
CA SER A 105 -9.00 -3.92 1.76
C SER A 105 -10.32 -3.21 2.05
N GLN A 106 -11.40 -3.69 1.46
CA GLN A 106 -12.74 -3.15 1.64
C GLN A 106 -13.53 -4.00 2.64
N TRP A 107 -14.32 -3.34 3.48
CA TRP A 107 -15.28 -4.03 4.34
C TRP A 107 -16.19 -4.96 3.51
N ASN A 108 -16.35 -6.18 4.00
CA ASN A 108 -17.21 -7.17 3.36
C ASN A 108 -16.74 -7.65 1.97
N SER A 109 -15.43 -7.58 1.74
CA SER A 109 -14.78 -8.19 0.57
C SER A 109 -15.11 -9.69 0.51
N ARG A 110 -15.71 -10.14 -0.59
CA ARG A 110 -16.14 -11.53 -0.77
C ARG A 110 -16.35 -11.90 -2.24
N PRO A 111 -16.23 -13.20 -2.60
CA PRO A 111 -16.36 -13.65 -3.99
C PRO A 111 -17.80 -13.53 -4.52
N SER A 112 -18.80 -13.54 -3.65
CA SER A 112 -20.22 -13.43 -4.02
C SER A 112 -20.73 -11.99 -4.09
N ALA A 113 -19.85 -10.99 -4.01
CA ALA A 113 -20.25 -9.60 -4.12
C ALA A 113 -20.81 -9.28 -5.52
N LYS A 114 -21.79 -8.40 -5.57
CA LYS A 114 -22.34 -7.91 -6.84
C LYS A 114 -21.53 -6.75 -7.41
N SER A 115 -20.84 -6.01 -6.56
CA SER A 115 -20.03 -4.87 -6.96
C SER A 115 -18.67 -5.34 -7.51
N PRO A 116 -18.29 -4.93 -8.73
CA PRO A 116 -16.96 -5.20 -9.27
C PRO A 116 -15.84 -4.69 -8.36
N ALA A 117 -16.04 -3.56 -7.71
CA ALA A 117 -15.06 -3.00 -6.78
C ALA A 117 -14.80 -3.93 -5.58
N THR A 118 -15.86 -4.49 -5.00
CA THR A 118 -15.74 -5.44 -3.87
C THR A 118 -15.08 -6.74 -4.31
N ILE A 119 -15.41 -7.24 -5.50
CA ILE A 119 -14.76 -8.43 -6.09
C ILE A 119 -13.27 -8.16 -6.32
N ASN A 120 -12.91 -7.00 -6.83
CA ASN A 120 -11.51 -6.65 -7.07
C ASN A 120 -10.71 -6.57 -5.77
N HIS A 121 -11.28 -6.10 -4.68
CA HIS A 121 -10.63 -6.15 -3.37
C HIS A 121 -10.44 -7.59 -2.90
N TRP A 122 -11.44 -8.44 -3.05
CA TRP A 122 -11.30 -9.86 -2.71
C TRP A 122 -10.21 -10.56 -3.56
N LEU A 123 -10.14 -10.27 -4.87
CA LEU A 123 -9.10 -10.79 -5.75
C LEU A 123 -7.71 -10.26 -5.34
N SER A 124 -7.61 -9.00 -4.97
CA SER A 124 -6.37 -8.40 -4.47
C SER A 124 -5.87 -9.12 -3.21
N GLU A 125 -6.76 -9.44 -2.27
CA GLU A 125 -6.42 -10.23 -1.08
C GLU A 125 -5.85 -11.61 -1.48
N ARG A 126 -6.49 -12.30 -2.43
CA ARG A 126 -6.01 -13.61 -2.91
C ARG A 126 -4.64 -13.54 -3.59
N VAL A 127 -4.36 -12.47 -4.33
CA VAL A 127 -3.03 -12.27 -4.93
C VAL A 127 -1.95 -12.20 -3.85
N PHE A 128 -2.19 -11.46 -2.78
CA PHE A 128 -1.24 -11.40 -1.67
C PHE A 128 -1.10 -12.74 -0.95
N ASP A 129 -2.19 -13.45 -0.72
CA ASP A 129 -2.16 -14.79 -0.10
C ASP A 129 -1.29 -15.78 -0.89
N TRP A 130 -1.30 -15.68 -2.22
CA TRP A 130 -0.52 -16.60 -3.08
C TRP A 130 0.94 -16.18 -3.25
N SER A 131 1.22 -14.88 -3.15
CA SER A 131 2.54 -14.33 -3.50
C SER A 131 3.51 -14.28 -2.34
N VAL A 132 3.03 -14.15 -1.12
CA VAL A 132 3.86 -13.97 0.06
C VAL A 132 4.15 -15.30 0.70
N SER A 133 5.31 -15.91 0.35
CA SER A 133 5.70 -17.24 0.83
C SER A 133 6.12 -17.26 2.31
N VAL A 134 6.41 -16.12 2.92
CA VAL A 134 6.99 -16.04 4.27
C VAL A 134 6.43 -14.86 5.09
N GLY A 135 5.70 -13.94 4.47
CA GLY A 135 5.18 -12.73 5.14
C GLY A 135 3.73 -12.87 5.59
N LYS A 136 3.35 -12.06 6.55
CA LYS A 136 1.95 -11.92 6.96
C LYS A 136 1.28 -10.87 6.08
N VAL A 137 0.16 -11.23 5.47
CA VAL A 137 -0.77 -10.27 4.90
C VAL A 137 -1.71 -9.85 6.02
N LEU A 138 -1.72 -8.56 6.34
CA LEU A 138 -2.67 -7.98 7.28
C LEU A 138 -3.72 -7.24 6.45
N GLU A 139 -4.94 -7.72 6.49
CA GLU A 139 -6.05 -7.07 5.84
C GLU A 139 -6.66 -6.04 6.80
N VAL A 140 -6.58 -4.77 6.42
CA VAL A 140 -7.21 -3.69 7.16
C VAL A 140 -8.51 -3.34 6.45
N ASN A 141 -9.62 -3.64 7.11
CA ASN A 141 -10.93 -3.29 6.61
C ASN A 141 -11.32 -1.89 7.11
N SER A 142 -11.46 -0.94 6.20
CA SER A 142 -12.05 0.35 6.54
C SER A 142 -13.56 0.24 6.59
N SER A 143 -14.14 0.18 7.78
CA SER A 143 -15.54 0.52 7.95
C SER A 143 -15.68 2.03 7.94
N ILE A 144 -16.28 2.60 6.91
CA ILE A 144 -16.78 3.97 6.98
C ILE A 144 -18.01 3.89 7.88
N PRO A 145 -18.03 4.51 9.07
CA PRO A 145 -19.26 4.58 9.83
C PRO A 145 -20.29 5.32 8.96
N GLU A 146 -21.43 4.67 8.73
CA GLU A 146 -22.57 5.36 8.13
C GLU A 146 -22.83 6.59 8.99
N ARG A 147 -22.65 7.76 8.43
CA ARG A 147 -23.12 8.98 9.06
C ARG A 147 -24.63 8.84 9.14
N GLY A 148 -25.13 8.64 10.36
CA GLY A 148 -26.56 8.61 10.62
C GLY A 148 -27.23 9.82 9.96
N ARG A 149 -28.29 9.55 9.24
CA ARG A 149 -29.20 10.57 8.71
C ARG A 149 -29.97 11.20 9.84
#